data_59d37d3c05a4d77e98e019d74c731675
#
_entry.id   59d37d3c05a4d77e98e019d74c731675
#
_cell.length_a   1.000
_cell.length_b   1.000
_cell.length_c   1.000
_cell.angle_alpha   90.00
_cell.angle_beta   90.00
_cell.angle_gamma   90.00
#
_symmetry.space_group_name_H-M   'P 1'
#
loop_
_entity.id
_entity.type
_entity.pdbx_description
1 polymer ?
#
loop_
_entity_poly.entity_id
_entity_poly.type
_entity_poly.pdbx_seq_one_letter_code
_entity_poly.pdbx_strand_id
1 'polypeptide(L)'
;MTWFKREEYGSGLRGAVESRVRTEGLWIKCVGCRAPLWKAELAANLNVCPICQHHFKIGARQRIDLLLEPGYELVDGGLRSTDPLNFADVKSYKQRLRAARAQTGLDDAILNATGRLGPHAVVLSAMEYSFIGGSMGAVVGETIARAADRARVGRKPLIIVAASGGARMMEGVASLMQMAKISSALAQLDDAKVPYICVLTDPTTGGVTASFAMLGDLNIAEPGALIGFAGPRVIEQTIRQKLPEGFQRSEFLLEKGFLDAVVHRRNLKAYLIRALDFMKVQAALEPVASCSAGLQTGCTGGFQDARGSR
;
A
#
# COMPACT_ATOMS: atom_id res chain seq x y z
N MET A 1 -54.39 -34.29 58.83
CA MET A 1 -55.37 -34.15 57.75
C MET A 1 -54.71 -33.46 56.59
N THR A 2 -54.34 -34.28 55.62
CA THR A 2 -53.67 -33.91 54.39
C THR A 2 -54.72 -33.80 53.28
N TRP A 3 -54.85 -32.63 52.68
CA TRP A 3 -55.54 -32.50 51.45
C TRP A 3 -55.05 -31.33 50.64
N PHE A 4 -54.25 -31.59 49.62
CA PHE A 4 -54.26 -31.13 48.23
C PHE A 4 -52.95 -31.56 47.59
N LYS A 5 -52.99 -32.65 46.77
CA LYS A 5 -52.00 -32.94 45.75
C LYS A 5 -52.32 -32.06 44.57
N ARG A 6 -51.38 -31.17 44.20
CA ARG A 6 -51.43 -30.41 42.95
C ARG A 6 -50.84 -31.29 41.87
N GLU A 7 -51.68 -31.74 40.93
CA GLU A 7 -51.20 -32.36 39.71
C GLU A 7 -50.54 -31.27 38.85
N GLU A 8 -49.23 -31.44 38.55
CA GLU A 8 -48.53 -30.61 37.58
C GLU A 8 -48.93 -31.06 36.17
N TYR A 9 -49.78 -30.26 35.50
CA TYR A 9 -50.02 -30.37 34.08
C TYR A 9 -48.74 -29.91 33.36
N GLY A 10 -47.99 -30.84 32.75
CA GLY A 10 -46.88 -30.58 31.87
C GLY A 10 -47.34 -29.87 30.60
N SER A 11 -47.27 -28.55 30.57
CA SER A 11 -47.38 -27.78 29.33
C SER A 11 -46.07 -27.88 28.56
N GLY A 12 -46.05 -28.86 27.61
CA GLY A 12 -45.00 -28.95 26.61
C GLY A 12 -45.03 -27.76 25.64
N LEU A 13 -44.65 -26.61 26.06
CA LEU A 13 -44.23 -25.53 25.17
C LEU A 13 -42.75 -25.71 24.90
N ARG A 14 -42.43 -26.30 23.74
CA ARG A 14 -41.07 -26.19 23.14
C ARG A 14 -40.76 -24.72 23.06
N GLY A 15 -39.94 -24.24 23.99
CA GLY A 15 -39.42 -22.89 23.95
C GLY A 15 -38.72 -22.68 22.60
N ALA A 16 -39.25 -21.76 21.82
CA ALA A 16 -38.54 -21.23 20.69
C ALA A 16 -37.16 -20.73 21.23
N VAL A 17 -36.13 -21.40 20.77
CA VAL A 17 -34.75 -20.90 21.03
C VAL A 17 -34.71 -19.58 20.33
N GLU A 18 -34.92 -18.49 21.10
CA GLU A 18 -34.56 -17.16 20.63
C GLU A 18 -33.09 -17.20 20.26
N SER A 19 -32.80 -17.32 18.97
CA SER A 19 -31.46 -17.12 18.46
C SER A 19 -31.13 -15.67 18.70
N ARG A 20 -30.50 -15.37 19.84
CA ARG A 20 -29.90 -14.07 20.09
C ARG A 20 -28.85 -13.85 19.02
N VAL A 21 -29.25 -13.13 17.98
CA VAL A 21 -28.32 -12.64 16.96
C VAL A 21 -27.28 -11.84 17.70
N ARG A 22 -26.04 -12.36 17.79
CA ARG A 22 -24.92 -11.63 18.37
C ARG A 22 -24.62 -10.45 17.44
N THR A 23 -25.12 -9.27 17.78
CA THR A 23 -24.86 -8.02 17.04
C THR A 23 -23.54 -7.35 17.48
N GLU A 24 -22.90 -7.90 18.50
CA GLU A 24 -21.59 -7.44 18.95
C GLU A 24 -20.55 -7.54 17.84
N GLY A 25 -19.86 -6.44 17.56
CA GLY A 25 -18.82 -6.38 16.54
C GLY A 25 -19.30 -6.12 15.11
N LEU A 26 -20.62 -6.05 14.84
CA LEU A 26 -21.17 -5.72 13.52
C LEU A 26 -21.20 -4.21 13.24
N TRP A 27 -21.13 -3.41 14.29
CA TRP A 27 -21.19 -1.96 14.20
C TRP A 27 -19.84 -1.32 14.53
N ILE A 28 -19.56 -0.21 13.88
CA ILE A 28 -18.40 0.64 14.15
C ILE A 28 -18.85 2.10 14.28
N LYS A 29 -18.24 2.84 15.17
CA LYS A 29 -18.50 4.28 15.31
C LYS A 29 -17.56 5.04 14.39
N CYS A 30 -18.10 5.92 13.56
CA CYS A 30 -17.29 6.78 12.70
C CYS A 30 -16.42 7.72 13.55
N VAL A 31 -15.12 7.81 13.25
CA VAL A 31 -14.21 8.72 13.95
C VAL A 31 -14.44 10.18 13.55
N GLY A 32 -14.97 10.46 12.37
CA GLY A 32 -15.28 11.82 11.92
C GLY A 32 -16.58 12.36 12.51
N CYS A 33 -17.73 11.74 12.19
CA CYS A 33 -19.05 12.23 12.61
C CYS A 33 -19.65 11.51 13.82
N ARG A 34 -18.96 10.50 14.39
CA ARG A 34 -19.37 9.68 15.53
C ARG A 34 -20.65 8.84 15.31
N ALA A 35 -21.22 8.83 14.11
CA ALA A 35 -22.39 8.03 13.79
C ALA A 35 -22.06 6.52 13.88
N PRO A 36 -23.00 5.68 14.35
CA PRO A 36 -22.89 4.23 14.28
C PRO A 36 -23.07 3.78 12.81
N LEU A 37 -22.15 2.96 12.32
CA LEU A 37 -22.16 2.44 10.96
C LEU A 37 -22.16 0.92 10.98
N TRP A 38 -22.96 0.30 10.14
CA TRP A 38 -22.90 -1.14 9.96
C TRP A 38 -21.70 -1.52 9.10
N LYS A 39 -20.88 -2.46 9.56
CA LYS A 39 -19.61 -2.82 8.89
C LYS A 39 -19.81 -3.33 7.46
N ALA A 40 -20.89 -4.09 7.21
CA ALA A 40 -21.15 -4.58 5.87
C ALA A 40 -21.50 -3.44 4.89
N GLU A 41 -22.31 -2.46 5.33
CA GLU A 41 -22.63 -1.28 4.53
C GLU A 41 -21.39 -0.40 4.31
N LEU A 42 -20.57 -0.24 5.34
CA LEU A 42 -19.31 0.49 5.23
C LEU A 42 -18.36 -0.18 4.22
N ALA A 43 -18.26 -1.52 4.26
CA ALA A 43 -17.45 -2.28 3.30
C ALA A 43 -17.99 -2.14 1.87
N ALA A 44 -19.31 -2.24 1.67
CA ALA A 44 -19.97 -2.02 0.39
C ALA A 44 -19.73 -0.59 -0.15
N ASN A 45 -19.56 0.39 0.77
CA ASN A 45 -19.21 1.77 0.44
C ASN A 45 -17.70 2.02 0.41
N LEU A 46 -16.88 1.01 0.07
CA LEU A 46 -15.43 1.11 -0.05
C LEU A 46 -14.74 1.58 1.26
N ASN A 47 -15.32 1.28 2.41
CA ASN A 47 -14.87 1.78 3.71
C ASN A 47 -14.81 3.32 3.80
N VAL A 48 -15.76 3.99 3.19
CA VAL A 48 -15.98 5.44 3.30
C VAL A 48 -17.30 5.68 4.03
N CYS A 49 -17.29 6.55 5.03
CA CYS A 49 -18.49 6.90 5.78
C CYS A 49 -19.54 7.50 4.85
N PRO A 50 -20.78 6.96 4.77
CA PRO A 50 -21.81 7.53 3.91
C PRO A 50 -22.29 8.91 4.35
N ILE A 51 -22.11 9.27 5.63
CA ILE A 51 -22.59 10.51 6.21
C ILE A 51 -21.59 11.66 6.04
N CYS A 52 -20.32 11.47 6.51
CA CYS A 52 -19.34 12.54 6.53
C CYS A 52 -18.18 12.34 5.54
N GLN A 53 -18.24 11.30 4.72
CA GLN A 53 -17.23 10.96 3.71
C GLN A 53 -15.82 10.66 4.31
N HIS A 54 -15.73 10.40 5.62
CA HIS A 54 -14.48 9.99 6.24
C HIS A 54 -13.98 8.66 5.64
N HIS A 55 -12.73 8.63 5.17
CA HIS A 55 -12.07 7.47 4.61
C HIS A 55 -11.46 6.61 5.73
N PHE A 56 -12.06 5.44 5.98
CA PHE A 56 -11.47 4.48 6.90
C PHE A 56 -10.25 3.82 6.27
N LYS A 57 -9.33 3.38 7.12
CA LYS A 57 -8.15 2.61 6.66
C LYS A 57 -8.59 1.28 6.07
N ILE A 58 -7.98 0.91 4.97
CA ILE A 58 -8.16 -0.39 4.32
C ILE A 58 -6.81 -1.05 4.10
N GLY A 59 -6.80 -2.39 4.10
CA GLY A 59 -5.58 -3.17 3.96
C GLY A 59 -5.01 -3.17 2.55
N ALA A 60 -3.74 -3.60 2.43
CA ALA A 60 -3.03 -3.67 1.16
C ALA A 60 -3.76 -4.54 0.12
N ARG A 61 -4.28 -5.70 0.52
CA ARG A 61 -5.05 -6.58 -0.37
C ARG A 61 -6.28 -5.87 -0.92
N GLN A 62 -7.06 -5.21 -0.06
CA GLN A 62 -8.24 -4.46 -0.49
C GLN A 62 -7.90 -3.32 -1.44
N ARG A 63 -6.72 -2.68 -1.27
CA ARG A 63 -6.23 -1.65 -2.20
C ARG A 63 -5.95 -2.23 -3.58
N ILE A 64 -5.32 -3.39 -3.64
CA ILE A 64 -5.04 -4.09 -4.89
C ILE A 64 -6.35 -4.49 -5.57
N ASP A 65 -7.28 -5.11 -4.84
CA ASP A 65 -8.59 -5.54 -5.36
C ASP A 65 -9.45 -4.35 -5.87
N LEU A 66 -9.31 -3.17 -5.24
CA LEU A 66 -9.99 -1.95 -5.66
C LEU A 66 -9.48 -1.39 -6.99
N LEU A 67 -8.17 -1.48 -7.21
CA LEU A 67 -7.51 -0.81 -8.32
C LEU A 67 -7.31 -1.73 -9.53
N LEU A 68 -6.84 -2.96 -9.32
CA LEU A 68 -6.56 -3.87 -10.40
C LEU A 68 -7.80 -4.66 -10.85
N GLU A 69 -7.78 -5.07 -12.12
CA GLU A 69 -8.77 -6.01 -12.64
C GLU A 69 -8.52 -7.42 -12.07
N PRO A 70 -9.57 -8.27 -11.98
CA PRO A 70 -9.40 -9.67 -11.58
C PRO A 70 -8.35 -10.38 -12.44
N GLY A 71 -7.59 -11.29 -11.82
CA GLY A 71 -6.52 -12.03 -12.49
C GLY A 71 -5.13 -11.39 -12.35
N TYR A 72 -4.98 -10.41 -11.48
CA TYR A 72 -3.66 -9.89 -11.13
C TYR A 72 -2.82 -10.96 -10.40
N GLU A 73 -1.51 -10.85 -10.50
CA GLU A 73 -0.54 -11.73 -9.86
C GLU A 73 0.15 -10.98 -8.71
N LEU A 74 0.21 -11.63 -7.52
CA LEU A 74 1.05 -11.16 -6.43
C LEU A 74 2.49 -11.60 -6.67
N VAL A 75 3.41 -10.67 -6.51
CA VAL A 75 4.84 -10.91 -6.73
C VAL A 75 5.67 -10.52 -5.52
N ASP A 76 6.93 -10.95 -5.49
CA ASP A 76 7.90 -10.65 -4.43
C ASP A 76 7.49 -11.14 -3.03
N GLY A 77 6.62 -12.17 -2.94
CA GLY A 77 6.26 -12.80 -1.68
C GLY A 77 7.42 -13.54 -1.03
N GLY A 78 7.25 -13.90 0.26
CA GLY A 78 8.21 -14.69 1.03
C GLY A 78 9.38 -13.90 1.63
N LEU A 79 9.52 -12.62 1.34
CA LEU A 79 10.50 -11.75 2.01
C LEU A 79 10.05 -11.46 3.45
N ARG A 80 10.92 -11.71 4.41
CA ARG A 80 10.61 -11.56 5.84
C ARG A 80 11.66 -10.75 6.56
N SER A 81 11.21 -9.75 7.31
CA SER A 81 12.08 -9.04 8.25
C SER A 81 12.64 -10.00 9.29
N THR A 82 13.92 -9.87 9.54
CA THR A 82 14.66 -10.50 10.64
C THR A 82 14.90 -9.46 11.75
N ASP A 83 15.47 -9.89 12.86
CA ASP A 83 15.84 -8.98 13.95
C ASP A 83 17.37 -9.03 14.14
N PRO A 84 18.14 -8.35 13.27
CA PRO A 84 19.61 -8.40 13.34
C PRO A 84 20.16 -7.66 14.56
N LEU A 85 19.40 -6.73 15.13
CA LEU A 85 19.81 -5.93 16.28
C LEU A 85 19.37 -6.52 17.62
N ASN A 86 18.60 -7.63 17.61
CA ASN A 86 17.95 -8.18 18.81
C ASN A 86 17.22 -7.10 19.62
N PHE A 87 16.50 -6.21 18.89
CA PHE A 87 15.82 -5.06 19.49
C PHE A 87 14.72 -5.49 20.46
N ALA A 88 14.73 -4.88 21.63
CA ALA A 88 13.68 -5.03 22.63
C ALA A 88 13.44 -3.70 23.34
N ASP A 89 12.18 -3.34 23.47
CA ASP A 89 11.67 -2.33 24.40
C ASP A 89 10.70 -3.01 25.39
N VAL A 90 9.42 -2.64 25.42
CA VAL A 90 8.37 -3.34 26.19
C VAL A 90 8.15 -4.77 25.65
N LYS A 91 8.36 -4.99 24.35
CA LYS A 91 8.26 -6.30 23.68
C LYS A 91 9.39 -6.45 22.68
N SER A 92 9.95 -7.66 22.53
CA SER A 92 10.96 -7.89 21.51
C SER A 92 10.42 -7.71 20.11
N TYR A 93 11.26 -7.26 19.17
CA TYR A 93 10.88 -7.09 17.77
C TYR A 93 10.40 -8.39 17.14
N LYS A 94 11.02 -9.53 17.49
CA LYS A 94 10.57 -10.87 17.05
C LYS A 94 9.12 -11.16 17.46
N GLN A 95 8.72 -10.76 18.68
CA GLN A 95 7.34 -10.92 19.15
C GLN A 95 6.38 -10.01 18.35
N ARG A 96 6.78 -8.76 18.07
CA ARG A 96 5.97 -7.83 17.24
C ARG A 96 5.77 -8.37 15.83
N LEU A 97 6.83 -8.89 15.19
CA LEU A 97 6.76 -9.50 13.86
C LEU A 97 5.80 -10.70 13.83
N ARG A 98 5.90 -11.59 14.83
CA ARG A 98 4.99 -12.76 14.93
C ARG A 98 3.53 -12.32 15.07
N ALA A 99 3.27 -11.35 15.95
CA ALA A 99 1.92 -10.82 16.17
C ALA A 99 1.37 -10.15 14.91
N ALA A 100 2.16 -9.32 14.23
CA ALA A 100 1.76 -8.64 13.01
C ALA A 100 1.44 -9.62 11.87
N ARG A 101 2.28 -10.65 11.69
CA ARG A 101 2.04 -11.72 10.71
C ARG A 101 0.77 -12.51 11.03
N ALA A 102 0.55 -12.85 12.30
CA ALA A 102 -0.68 -13.55 12.71
C ALA A 102 -1.94 -12.71 12.51
N GLN A 103 -1.85 -11.39 12.71
CA GLN A 103 -2.96 -10.46 12.56
C GLN A 103 -3.30 -10.16 11.09
N THR A 104 -2.29 -9.99 10.25
CA THR A 104 -2.47 -9.52 8.87
C THR A 104 -2.45 -10.64 7.83
N GLY A 105 -1.84 -11.77 8.16
CA GLY A 105 -1.55 -12.86 7.22
C GLY A 105 -0.45 -12.51 6.21
N LEU A 106 0.26 -11.39 6.39
CA LEU A 106 1.31 -10.92 5.50
C LEU A 106 2.70 -11.21 6.05
N ASP A 107 3.68 -11.34 5.18
CA ASP A 107 5.08 -11.51 5.55
C ASP A 107 5.72 -10.22 6.09
N ASP A 108 5.33 -9.05 5.52
CA ASP A 108 5.73 -7.71 5.96
C ASP A 108 4.68 -6.64 5.57
N ALA A 109 4.98 -5.36 5.79
CA ALA A 109 4.05 -4.23 5.68
C ALA A 109 3.76 -3.78 4.23
N ILE A 110 3.92 -4.64 3.23
CA ILE A 110 3.70 -4.30 1.83
C ILE A 110 3.33 -5.54 1.00
N LEU A 111 2.54 -5.33 -0.05
CA LEU A 111 2.29 -6.30 -1.12
C LEU A 111 2.60 -5.67 -2.47
N ASN A 112 3.25 -6.44 -3.35
CA ASN A 112 3.40 -6.12 -4.76
C ASN A 112 2.46 -6.96 -5.61
N ALA A 113 1.91 -6.35 -6.65
CA ALA A 113 1.11 -7.02 -7.66
C ALA A 113 1.46 -6.53 -9.07
N THR A 114 1.32 -7.42 -10.04
CA THR A 114 1.28 -7.07 -11.46
C THR A 114 -0.09 -7.38 -12.00
N GLY A 115 -0.65 -6.47 -12.79
CA GLY A 115 -2.01 -6.64 -13.31
C GLY A 115 -2.41 -5.54 -14.27
N ARG A 116 -3.70 -5.44 -14.52
CA ARG A 116 -4.28 -4.40 -15.38
C ARG A 116 -5.06 -3.40 -14.55
N LEU A 117 -4.88 -2.13 -14.88
CA LEU A 117 -5.69 -1.02 -14.41
C LEU A 117 -6.42 -0.43 -15.63
N GLY A 118 -7.63 -0.89 -15.89
CA GLY A 118 -8.30 -0.65 -17.17
C GLY A 118 -7.48 -1.20 -18.33
N PRO A 119 -7.14 -0.39 -19.37
CA PRO A 119 -6.35 -0.84 -20.50
C PRO A 119 -4.86 -1.02 -20.19
N HIS A 120 -4.35 -0.43 -19.11
CA HIS A 120 -2.92 -0.36 -18.81
C HIS A 120 -2.43 -1.56 -18.02
N ALA A 121 -1.32 -2.17 -18.42
CA ALA A 121 -0.57 -3.11 -17.60
C ALA A 121 0.30 -2.30 -16.62
N VAL A 122 0.20 -2.59 -15.33
CA VAL A 122 0.87 -1.81 -14.27
C VAL A 122 1.58 -2.71 -13.26
N VAL A 123 2.52 -2.13 -12.53
CA VAL A 123 3.06 -2.67 -11.28
C VAL A 123 2.47 -1.85 -10.13
N LEU A 124 1.87 -2.51 -9.17
CA LEU A 124 1.22 -1.88 -8.01
C LEU A 124 1.85 -2.38 -6.72
N SER A 125 2.31 -1.46 -5.89
CA SER A 125 2.75 -1.72 -4.51
C SER A 125 1.75 -1.11 -3.55
N ALA A 126 1.25 -1.88 -2.58
CA ALA A 126 0.31 -1.38 -1.57
C ALA A 126 0.85 -1.66 -0.17
N MET A 127 0.98 -0.62 0.65
CA MET A 127 1.44 -0.73 2.03
C MET A 127 0.31 -1.15 2.96
N GLU A 128 0.65 -1.96 4.00
CA GLU A 128 -0.27 -2.45 5.01
C GLU A 128 -0.02 -1.76 6.35
N TYR A 129 -0.91 -0.82 6.70
CA TYR A 129 -0.78 -0.07 7.95
C TYR A 129 -0.93 -0.93 9.21
N SER A 130 -1.72 -2.00 9.15
CA SER A 130 -1.95 -2.90 10.29
C SER A 130 -0.71 -3.71 10.65
N PHE A 131 0.28 -3.81 9.75
CA PHE A 131 1.56 -4.44 10.01
C PHE A 131 2.53 -3.41 10.61
N ILE A 132 2.66 -3.39 11.92
CA ILE A 132 3.55 -2.48 12.67
C ILE A 132 3.45 -1.02 12.19
N GLY A 133 2.21 -0.51 12.05
CA GLY A 133 1.97 0.87 11.60
C GLY A 133 2.40 1.15 10.15
N GLY A 134 2.50 0.14 9.28
CA GLY A 134 2.99 0.30 7.92
C GLY A 134 4.45 0.77 7.85
N SER A 135 5.23 0.55 8.92
CA SER A 135 6.58 1.09 9.01
C SER A 135 7.53 0.47 7.98
N MET A 136 8.33 1.32 7.35
CA MET A 136 9.30 0.95 6.34
C MET A 136 10.54 0.33 6.99
N GLY A 137 10.74 -0.98 6.84
CA GLY A 137 11.95 -1.71 7.17
C GLY A 137 12.66 -2.20 5.91
N ALA A 138 13.71 -3.01 6.10
CA ALA A 138 14.52 -3.55 5.02
C ALA A 138 13.69 -4.30 3.95
N VAL A 139 12.70 -5.08 4.37
CA VAL A 139 11.81 -5.82 3.46
C VAL A 139 10.95 -4.88 2.63
N VAL A 140 10.34 -3.86 3.25
CA VAL A 140 9.53 -2.87 2.52
C VAL A 140 10.38 -2.17 1.46
N GLY A 141 11.60 -1.74 1.84
CA GLY A 141 12.51 -1.09 0.90
C GLY A 141 12.94 -1.99 -0.26
N GLU A 142 13.25 -3.25 0.03
CA GLU A 142 13.58 -4.24 -1.01
C GLU A 142 12.40 -4.50 -1.94
N THR A 143 11.22 -4.68 -1.38
CA THR A 143 9.99 -4.96 -2.14
C THR A 143 9.64 -3.82 -3.09
N ILE A 144 9.75 -2.55 -2.63
CA ILE A 144 9.54 -1.36 -3.50
C ILE A 144 10.62 -1.27 -4.58
N ALA A 145 11.90 -1.52 -4.23
CA ALA A 145 12.98 -1.49 -5.21
C ALA A 145 12.77 -2.56 -6.31
N ARG A 146 12.33 -3.75 -5.95
CA ARG A 146 11.95 -4.80 -6.94
C ARG A 146 10.76 -4.39 -7.80
N ALA A 147 9.77 -3.73 -7.21
CA ALA A 147 8.63 -3.20 -7.98
C ALA A 147 9.09 -2.16 -9.01
N ALA A 148 9.98 -1.24 -8.62
CA ALA A 148 10.56 -0.23 -9.51
C ALA A 148 11.37 -0.87 -10.63
N ASP A 149 12.23 -1.87 -10.33
CA ASP A 149 12.99 -2.58 -11.35
C ASP A 149 12.09 -3.38 -12.31
N ARG A 150 11.08 -4.07 -11.78
CA ARG A 150 10.06 -4.77 -12.59
C ARG A 150 9.29 -3.82 -13.49
N ALA A 151 8.92 -2.63 -12.99
CA ALA A 151 8.27 -1.59 -13.76
C ALA A 151 9.18 -1.08 -14.88
N ARG A 152 10.45 -0.81 -14.56
CA ARG A 152 11.48 -0.37 -15.50
C ARG A 152 11.71 -1.38 -16.62
N VAL A 153 11.99 -2.63 -16.26
CA VAL A 153 12.25 -3.71 -17.23
C VAL A 153 11.03 -4.01 -18.10
N GLY A 154 9.85 -4.07 -17.50
CA GLY A 154 8.60 -4.30 -18.20
C GLY A 154 8.01 -3.08 -18.91
N ARG A 155 8.63 -1.89 -18.76
CA ARG A 155 8.11 -0.58 -19.22
C ARG A 155 6.64 -0.37 -18.83
N LYS A 156 6.30 -0.75 -17.59
CA LYS A 156 4.96 -0.64 -17.02
C LYS A 156 4.95 0.46 -15.97
N PRO A 157 3.94 1.33 -15.93
CA PRO A 157 3.83 2.32 -14.86
C PRO A 157 3.90 1.67 -13.47
N LEU A 158 4.60 2.35 -12.55
CA LEU A 158 4.62 2.00 -11.14
C LEU A 158 3.58 2.83 -10.39
N ILE A 159 2.76 2.18 -9.59
CA ILE A 159 1.84 2.84 -8.67
C ILE A 159 2.17 2.36 -7.26
N ILE A 160 2.43 3.28 -6.34
CA ILE A 160 2.63 2.95 -4.92
C ILE A 160 1.51 3.57 -4.09
N VAL A 161 0.76 2.75 -3.37
CA VAL A 161 -0.22 3.22 -2.38
C VAL A 161 0.45 3.23 -1.02
N ALA A 162 0.81 4.42 -0.55
CA ALA A 162 1.50 4.63 0.71
C ALA A 162 0.52 4.70 1.89
N ALA A 163 0.83 3.93 2.95
CA ALA A 163 0.12 3.95 4.22
C ALA A 163 1.11 3.61 5.34
N SER A 164 1.71 4.63 5.97
CA SER A 164 2.86 4.40 6.85
C SER A 164 3.02 5.45 7.95
N GLY A 165 3.45 4.96 9.11
CA GLY A 165 3.94 5.79 10.22
C GLY A 165 5.41 6.23 10.08
N GLY A 166 6.13 5.81 9.02
CA GLY A 166 7.52 6.19 8.78
C GLY A 166 8.51 5.02 8.81
N ALA A 167 9.78 5.32 9.07
CA ALA A 167 10.84 4.31 9.16
C ALA A 167 10.69 3.40 10.39
N ARG A 168 11.03 2.12 10.24
CA ARG A 168 10.93 1.09 11.29
C ARG A 168 12.09 1.19 12.26
N MET A 169 11.83 1.81 13.43
CA MET A 169 12.87 2.05 14.44
C MET A 169 13.60 0.79 14.91
N MET A 170 12.91 -0.35 14.99
CA MET A 170 13.47 -1.63 15.43
C MET A 170 14.58 -2.17 14.50
N GLU A 171 14.68 -1.66 13.28
CA GLU A 171 15.75 -2.03 12.33
C GLU A 171 16.85 -0.96 12.27
N GLY A 172 16.77 0.09 13.10
CA GLY A 172 17.78 1.13 13.22
C GLY A 172 18.13 1.80 11.90
N VAL A 173 19.43 1.99 11.65
CA VAL A 173 19.95 2.65 10.44
C VAL A 173 19.54 1.91 9.16
N ALA A 174 19.37 0.58 9.19
CA ALA A 174 18.95 -0.19 8.04
C ALA A 174 17.60 0.28 7.47
N SER A 175 16.65 0.71 8.33
CA SER A 175 15.39 1.28 7.88
C SER A 175 15.55 2.66 7.24
N LEU A 176 16.47 3.49 7.71
CA LEU A 176 16.75 4.81 7.11
C LEU A 176 17.42 4.66 5.74
N MET A 177 18.31 3.68 5.58
CA MET A 177 18.97 3.40 4.30
C MET A 177 18.01 2.92 3.22
N GLN A 178 16.81 2.47 3.58
CA GLN A 178 15.79 2.13 2.59
C GLN A 178 15.31 3.35 1.82
N MET A 179 15.30 4.54 2.43
CA MET A 179 14.96 5.78 1.73
C MET A 179 15.91 6.00 0.54
N ALA A 180 17.22 5.91 0.76
CA ALA A 180 18.21 6.03 -0.31
C ALA A 180 18.08 4.93 -1.37
N LYS A 181 17.87 3.69 -0.95
CA LYS A 181 17.69 2.53 -1.84
C LYS A 181 16.49 2.72 -2.78
N ILE A 182 15.34 3.09 -2.23
CA ILE A 182 14.13 3.29 -3.02
C ILE A 182 14.30 4.47 -3.96
N SER A 183 14.85 5.61 -3.47
CA SER A 183 15.07 6.80 -4.30
C SER A 183 16.02 6.51 -5.47
N SER A 184 17.07 5.69 -5.26
CA SER A 184 17.96 5.25 -6.34
C SER A 184 17.25 4.36 -7.38
N ALA A 185 16.33 3.50 -6.94
CA ALA A 185 15.55 2.67 -7.86
C ALA A 185 14.54 3.52 -8.66
N LEU A 186 13.93 4.54 -8.03
CA LEU A 186 13.04 5.48 -8.71
C LEU A 186 13.79 6.39 -9.70
N ALA A 187 15.02 6.79 -9.39
CA ALA A 187 15.86 7.53 -10.34
C ALA A 187 16.10 6.73 -11.64
N GLN A 188 16.38 5.41 -11.50
CA GLN A 188 16.52 4.54 -12.68
C GLN A 188 15.20 4.39 -13.46
N LEU A 189 14.05 4.47 -12.77
CA LEU A 189 12.74 4.46 -13.39
C LEU A 189 12.50 5.73 -14.20
N ASP A 190 12.88 6.90 -13.64
CA ASP A 190 12.81 8.20 -14.33
C ASP A 190 13.74 8.23 -15.55
N ASP A 191 14.99 7.76 -15.43
CA ASP A 191 15.91 7.64 -16.57
C ASP A 191 15.30 6.81 -17.72
N ALA A 192 14.59 5.75 -17.36
CA ALA A 192 13.85 4.90 -18.31
C ALA A 192 12.56 5.54 -18.82
N LYS A 193 12.16 6.72 -18.33
CA LYS A 193 10.91 7.42 -18.67
C LYS A 193 9.67 6.53 -18.47
N VAL A 194 9.64 5.81 -17.38
CA VAL A 194 8.51 4.99 -16.94
C VAL A 194 7.76 5.72 -15.82
N PRO A 195 6.47 6.03 -15.98
CA PRO A 195 5.72 6.81 -15.01
C PRO A 195 5.67 6.17 -13.62
N TYR A 196 5.82 7.01 -12.61
CA TYR A 196 5.62 6.68 -11.21
C TYR A 196 4.51 7.55 -10.58
N ILE A 197 3.46 6.92 -10.07
CA ILE A 197 2.36 7.59 -9.38
C ILE A 197 2.34 7.15 -7.92
N CYS A 198 2.35 8.11 -7.00
CA CYS A 198 2.17 7.84 -5.58
C CYS A 198 0.76 8.22 -5.11
N VAL A 199 0.08 7.29 -4.45
CA VAL A 199 -1.21 7.50 -3.80
C VAL A 199 -1.00 7.53 -2.29
N LEU A 200 -1.12 8.72 -1.69
CA LEU A 200 -0.90 8.95 -0.27
C LEU A 200 -2.22 8.77 0.50
N THR A 201 -2.20 7.89 1.50
CA THR A 201 -3.38 7.60 2.32
C THR A 201 -3.13 7.93 3.79
N ASP A 202 -4.17 7.85 4.61
CA ASP A 202 -4.10 8.18 6.04
C ASP A 202 -3.56 7.02 6.90
N PRO A 203 -2.42 7.18 7.59
CA PRO A 203 -1.43 8.24 7.47
C PRO A 203 -0.31 7.89 6.48
N THR A 204 0.38 8.91 5.97
CA THR A 204 1.67 8.77 5.29
C THR A 204 2.64 9.75 5.92
N THR A 205 3.54 9.27 6.79
CA THR A 205 4.36 10.14 7.64
C THR A 205 5.83 9.71 7.71
N GLY A 206 6.67 10.55 8.30
CA GLY A 206 8.06 10.27 8.61
C GLY A 206 8.93 10.08 7.38
N GLY A 207 9.85 9.11 7.45
CA GLY A 207 10.78 8.80 6.37
C GLY A 207 10.12 8.36 5.06
N VAL A 208 8.88 7.88 5.09
CA VAL A 208 8.12 7.53 3.89
C VAL A 208 7.73 8.78 3.12
N THR A 209 7.16 9.79 3.79
CA THR A 209 6.85 11.09 3.16
C THR A 209 8.12 11.81 2.72
N ALA A 210 9.18 11.77 3.55
CA ALA A 210 10.44 12.44 3.23
C ALA A 210 11.28 11.73 2.14
N SER A 211 10.75 10.68 1.52
CA SER A 211 11.42 9.93 0.45
C SER A 211 10.45 9.59 -0.68
N PHE A 212 10.23 8.34 -0.96
CA PHE A 212 9.55 7.88 -2.16
C PHE A 212 8.10 8.37 -2.30
N ALA A 213 7.38 8.62 -1.20
CA ALA A 213 5.97 9.01 -1.28
C ALA A 213 5.74 10.40 -1.90
N MET A 214 6.78 11.24 -1.98
CA MET A 214 6.73 12.57 -2.59
C MET A 214 7.60 12.69 -3.85
N LEU A 215 8.05 11.56 -4.42
CA LEU A 215 8.87 11.51 -5.63
C LEU A 215 8.08 11.05 -6.86
N GLY A 216 6.76 10.97 -6.77
CA GLY A 216 5.91 10.61 -7.91
C GLY A 216 5.89 11.68 -8.99
N ASP A 217 5.76 11.28 -10.25
CA ASP A 217 5.38 12.18 -11.35
C ASP A 217 3.98 12.76 -11.09
N LEU A 218 3.14 12.02 -10.36
CA LEU A 218 1.90 12.49 -9.75
C LEU A 218 1.80 12.01 -8.31
N ASN A 219 1.57 12.96 -7.40
CA ASN A 219 1.32 12.74 -5.98
C ASN A 219 -0.15 13.00 -5.67
N ILE A 220 -0.91 11.92 -5.51
CA ILE A 220 -2.37 11.95 -5.32
C ILE A 220 -2.68 11.55 -3.89
N ALA A 221 -3.58 12.26 -3.21
CA ALA A 221 -3.99 11.88 -1.86
C ALA A 221 -5.47 11.52 -1.75
N GLU A 222 -5.82 10.68 -0.77
CA GLU A 222 -7.21 10.52 -0.34
C GLU A 222 -7.64 11.73 0.52
N PRO A 223 -8.93 12.14 0.49
CA PRO A 223 -9.45 13.22 1.31
C PRO A 223 -9.14 13.05 2.80
N GLY A 224 -8.72 14.13 3.45
CA GLY A 224 -8.44 14.19 4.87
C GLY A 224 -7.23 13.37 5.33
N ALA A 225 -6.43 12.81 4.44
CA ALA A 225 -5.25 12.02 4.77
C ALA A 225 -4.21 12.88 5.52
N LEU A 226 -3.66 12.33 6.60
CA LEU A 226 -2.54 12.94 7.33
C LEU A 226 -1.24 12.61 6.60
N ILE A 227 -0.60 13.63 6.08
CA ILE A 227 0.65 13.51 5.29
C ILE A 227 1.65 14.52 5.83
N GLY A 228 2.82 14.06 6.25
CA GLY A 228 3.84 14.97 6.76
C GLY A 228 5.05 14.22 7.33
N PHE A 229 6.13 14.94 7.62
CA PHE A 229 7.32 14.32 8.21
C PHE A 229 7.11 14.02 9.69
N ALA A 230 7.00 15.04 10.52
CA ALA A 230 6.68 14.86 11.95
C ALA A 230 5.17 14.92 12.16
N GLY A 231 4.66 14.08 13.06
CA GLY A 231 3.24 14.12 13.44
C GLY A 231 2.87 15.45 14.13
N PRO A 232 1.62 15.93 13.98
CA PRO A 232 1.18 17.20 14.56
C PRO A 232 1.50 17.35 16.04
N ARG A 233 1.28 16.30 16.84
CA ARG A 233 1.58 16.29 18.27
C ARG A 233 3.06 16.57 18.56
N VAL A 234 3.98 16.00 17.80
CA VAL A 234 5.43 16.20 17.98
C VAL A 234 5.79 17.65 17.66
N ILE A 235 5.23 18.20 16.59
CA ILE A 235 5.46 19.59 16.20
C ILE A 235 4.96 20.52 17.30
N GLU A 236 3.70 20.39 17.74
CA GLU A 236 3.10 21.23 18.79
C GLU A 236 3.90 21.20 20.10
N GLN A 237 4.38 20.01 20.49
CA GLN A 237 5.21 19.88 21.68
C GLN A 237 6.58 20.56 21.52
N THR A 238 7.15 20.54 20.33
CA THR A 238 8.46 21.12 20.03
C THR A 238 8.38 22.65 19.96
N ILE A 239 7.43 23.19 19.21
CA ILE A 239 7.28 24.64 19.03
C ILE A 239 6.42 25.28 20.13
N ARG A 240 5.77 24.49 20.99
CA ARG A 240 4.86 24.91 22.06
C ARG A 240 3.73 25.83 21.58
N GLN A 241 3.25 25.59 20.37
CA GLN A 241 2.14 26.33 19.76
C GLN A 241 1.15 25.35 19.15
N LYS A 242 -0.12 25.74 19.11
CA LYS A 242 -1.16 24.97 18.41
C LYS A 242 -0.99 25.15 16.91
N LEU A 243 -1.11 24.07 16.17
CA LEU A 243 -1.07 24.09 14.71
C LEU A 243 -2.40 24.63 14.15
N PRO A 244 -2.37 25.27 12.99
CA PRO A 244 -3.58 25.67 12.26
C PRO A 244 -4.50 24.48 12.03
N GLU A 245 -5.82 24.74 11.95
CA GLU A 245 -6.79 23.72 11.59
C GLU A 245 -6.49 23.18 10.18
N GLY A 246 -6.59 21.85 10.03
CA GLY A 246 -6.29 21.18 8.76
C GLY A 246 -4.81 21.05 8.43
N PHE A 247 -3.90 21.48 9.29
CA PHE A 247 -2.46 21.34 9.06
C PHE A 247 -2.05 19.90 8.76
N GLN A 248 -1.21 19.72 7.74
CA GLN A 248 -0.77 18.41 7.22
C GLN A 248 -1.91 17.50 6.69
N ARG A 249 -3.11 18.03 6.46
CA ARG A 249 -4.15 17.29 5.73
C ARG A 249 -3.97 17.45 4.23
N SER A 250 -4.47 16.47 3.50
CA SER A 250 -4.36 16.43 2.03
C SER A 250 -4.83 17.71 1.35
N GLU A 251 -5.94 18.31 1.82
CA GLU A 251 -6.48 19.55 1.28
C GLU A 251 -5.53 20.75 1.49
N PHE A 252 -4.94 20.85 2.68
CA PHE A 252 -3.94 21.86 2.99
C PHE A 252 -2.69 21.69 2.11
N LEU A 253 -2.23 20.46 1.92
CA LEU A 253 -1.05 20.17 1.10
C LEU A 253 -1.30 20.44 -0.38
N LEU A 254 -2.51 20.18 -0.87
CA LEU A 254 -2.91 20.54 -2.23
C LEU A 254 -2.86 22.07 -2.42
N GLU A 255 -3.42 22.84 -1.48
CA GLU A 255 -3.36 24.30 -1.50
C GLU A 255 -1.93 24.83 -1.52
N LYS A 256 -1.01 24.17 -0.81
CA LYS A 256 0.40 24.55 -0.73
C LYS A 256 1.28 23.99 -1.86
N GLY A 257 0.70 23.28 -2.82
CA GLY A 257 1.40 22.76 -3.99
C GLY A 257 2.26 21.52 -3.74
N PHE A 258 2.03 20.80 -2.64
CA PHE A 258 2.71 19.53 -2.35
C PHE A 258 2.04 18.33 -3.01
N LEU A 259 0.80 18.46 -3.42
CA LEU A 259 0.01 17.42 -4.07
C LEU A 259 -0.54 17.93 -5.39
N ASP A 260 -0.71 17.03 -6.34
CA ASP A 260 -1.31 17.32 -7.65
C ASP A 260 -2.83 17.18 -7.61
N ALA A 261 -3.36 16.27 -6.77
CA ALA A 261 -4.79 16.09 -6.61
C ALA A 261 -5.16 15.45 -5.27
N VAL A 262 -6.37 15.77 -4.80
CA VAL A 262 -7.07 15.04 -3.74
C VAL A 262 -8.25 14.32 -4.37
N VAL A 263 -8.22 12.98 -4.33
CA VAL A 263 -9.17 12.15 -5.07
C VAL A 263 -9.91 11.19 -4.14
N HIS A 264 -11.24 11.28 -4.16
CA HIS A 264 -12.09 10.38 -3.40
C HIS A 264 -11.90 8.93 -3.86
N ARG A 265 -11.85 7.97 -2.92
CA ARG A 265 -11.59 6.54 -3.18
C ARG A 265 -12.46 5.93 -4.26
N ARG A 266 -13.73 6.31 -4.35
CA ARG A 266 -14.64 5.85 -5.42
C ARG A 266 -14.17 6.22 -6.82
N ASN A 267 -13.49 7.36 -6.95
CA ASN A 267 -13.07 7.92 -8.23
C ASN A 267 -11.60 7.59 -8.54
N LEU A 268 -10.87 7.01 -7.57
CA LEU A 268 -9.42 6.84 -7.66
C LEU A 268 -9.02 5.97 -8.86
N LYS A 269 -9.70 4.83 -9.07
CA LYS A 269 -9.43 3.95 -10.22
C LYS A 269 -9.59 4.69 -11.55
N ALA A 270 -10.72 5.36 -11.75
CA ALA A 270 -10.99 6.12 -12.97
C ALA A 270 -10.03 7.30 -13.17
N TYR A 271 -9.62 7.95 -12.07
CA TYR A 271 -8.63 9.03 -12.12
C TYR A 271 -7.26 8.52 -12.58
N LEU A 272 -6.79 7.40 -12.00
CA LEU A 272 -5.52 6.79 -12.36
C LEU A 272 -5.49 6.33 -13.82
N ILE A 273 -6.58 5.74 -14.31
CA ILE A 273 -6.69 5.35 -15.74
C ILE A 273 -6.49 6.58 -16.63
N ARG A 274 -7.22 7.68 -16.38
CA ARG A 274 -7.09 8.91 -17.16
C ARG A 274 -5.70 9.53 -17.06
N ALA A 275 -5.07 9.48 -15.89
CA ALA A 275 -3.71 9.95 -15.71
C ALA A 275 -2.71 9.16 -16.57
N LEU A 276 -2.85 7.85 -16.61
CA LEU A 276 -2.02 6.98 -17.45
C LEU A 276 -2.29 7.19 -18.96
N ASP A 277 -3.54 7.41 -19.35
CA ASP A 277 -3.90 7.78 -20.73
C ASP A 277 -3.21 9.09 -21.14
N PHE A 278 -3.23 10.10 -20.27
CA PHE A 278 -2.57 11.39 -20.49
C PHE A 278 -1.04 11.25 -20.60
N MET A 279 -0.42 10.42 -19.77
CA MET A 279 1.02 10.17 -19.79
C MET A 279 1.46 9.36 -21.03
N LYS A 280 0.55 9.00 -21.93
CA LYS A 280 0.81 8.21 -23.14
C LYS A 280 1.67 6.98 -22.85
N VAL A 281 1.27 6.23 -21.82
CA VAL A 281 1.94 4.98 -21.49
C VAL A 281 1.80 4.05 -22.69
N GLN A 282 2.87 3.93 -23.45
CA GLN A 282 2.92 2.98 -24.57
C GLN A 282 2.77 1.57 -24.00
N ALA A 283 1.78 0.83 -24.46
CA ALA A 283 1.71 -0.59 -24.19
C ALA A 283 3.08 -1.21 -24.54
N ALA A 284 3.65 -1.97 -23.62
CA ALA A 284 4.88 -2.70 -23.90
C ALA A 284 4.64 -3.45 -25.22
N LEU A 285 5.42 -3.15 -26.24
CA LEU A 285 5.44 -3.97 -27.45
C LEU A 285 5.70 -5.39 -26.96
N GLU A 286 4.85 -6.32 -27.34
CA GLU A 286 5.08 -7.73 -27.08
C GLU A 286 6.52 -8.04 -27.49
N PRO A 287 7.28 -8.83 -26.71
CA PRO A 287 8.64 -9.15 -27.10
C PRO A 287 8.59 -9.72 -28.51
N VAL A 288 9.25 -9.03 -29.43
CA VAL A 288 9.44 -9.55 -30.80
C VAL A 288 9.95 -10.96 -30.60
N ALA A 289 9.17 -11.94 -31.08
CA ALA A 289 9.52 -13.33 -31.04
C ALA A 289 10.99 -13.45 -31.49
N SER A 290 11.84 -13.95 -30.60
CA SER A 290 13.25 -14.15 -30.90
C SER A 290 13.31 -14.97 -32.18
N CYS A 291 13.70 -14.31 -33.28
CA CYS A 291 14.16 -15.05 -34.44
C CYS A 291 15.32 -15.92 -33.96
N SER A 292 15.06 -17.19 -33.82
CA SER A 292 16.12 -18.21 -33.72
C SER A 292 16.87 -18.20 -35.06
N ALA A 293 17.86 -17.30 -35.15
CA ALA A 293 18.84 -17.38 -36.23
C ALA A 293 19.63 -18.64 -35.97
N GLY A 294 19.31 -19.69 -36.70
CA GLY A 294 20.10 -20.88 -36.76
C GLY A 294 21.56 -20.53 -37.10
N LEU A 295 22.48 -20.91 -36.22
CA LEU A 295 23.92 -20.88 -36.54
C LEU A 295 24.18 -21.76 -37.77
N GLN A 296 24.30 -21.13 -38.93
CA GLN A 296 25.02 -21.75 -40.02
C GLN A 296 26.52 -21.47 -39.83
N THR A 297 27.22 -22.49 -39.39
CA THR A 297 28.68 -22.59 -39.41
C THR A 297 29.15 -22.57 -40.88
N GLY A 298 29.99 -21.60 -41.21
CA GLY A 298 30.74 -21.66 -42.46
C GLY A 298 31.03 -20.30 -43.05
N CYS A 299 32.12 -19.67 -42.64
CA CYS A 299 32.95 -18.85 -43.55
C CYS A 299 34.36 -18.71 -42.93
N THR A 300 35.24 -19.54 -43.37
CA THR A 300 36.70 -19.34 -43.30
C THR A 300 37.04 -18.22 -44.26
N GLY A 301 37.45 -17.07 -43.70
CA GLY A 301 37.98 -15.92 -44.48
C GLY A 301 39.26 -15.46 -43.82
N GLY A 302 40.38 -15.69 -44.53
CA GLY A 302 41.75 -15.54 -44.09
C GLY A 302 42.12 -14.09 -43.69
N PHE A 303 42.89 -13.99 -42.66
CA PHE A 303 43.70 -12.81 -42.32
C PHE A 303 44.79 -12.63 -43.36
N GLN A 304 44.78 -11.56 -44.12
CA GLN A 304 45.95 -11.09 -44.89
C GLN A 304 46.65 -10.07 -44.05
N ASP A 305 47.90 -10.45 -43.68
CA ASP A 305 48.94 -9.57 -43.20
C ASP A 305 49.26 -8.47 -44.25
N ALA A 306 49.17 -7.20 -43.85
CA ALA A 306 49.77 -6.11 -44.58
C ALA A 306 50.87 -5.47 -43.70
N ARG A 307 52.05 -6.13 -43.69
CA ARG A 307 53.31 -5.41 -43.47
C ARG A 307 53.82 -4.91 -44.82
N GLY A 308 54.19 -3.62 -44.83
CA GLY A 308 54.88 -3.08 -46.01
C GLY A 308 55.11 -1.58 -45.86
N SER A 309 56.25 -1.19 -45.25
CA SER A 309 57.28 -0.23 -45.67
C SER A 309 56.85 1.16 -46.18
N ARG A 310 57.06 2.17 -45.47
CA ARG A 310 58.19 3.18 -45.51
C ARG A 310 57.97 4.22 -44.46
#